data_7fc88de7b71978112781d147b6107bb9
#
_entry.id   7fc88de7b71978112781d147b6107bb9
#
_cell.length_a   1.000
_cell.length_b   1.000
_cell.length_c   1.000
_cell.angle_alpha   90.00
_cell.angle_beta   90.00
_cell.angle_gamma   90.00
#
_symmetry.space_group_name_H-M   'P 1'
#
loop_
_entity.id
_entity.type
_entity.pdbx_description
1 polymer ?
#
loop_
_entity_poly.entity_id
_entity_poly.type
_entity_poly.pdbx_seq_one_letter_code
_entity_poly.pdbx_strand_id
1 'polypeptide(L)'
;KVCRKIQDYVHGLDDTRPVTAGINVLLNVYAHMGIGVYRDKGEYQPKPLPPGKSYHDKKSGSAFFNAMAQKLGPLMFFMSKGRHGDKACAPAGDVLDIIGLNYASSRYDEDAKKYPERMMVGSETMVADLPYNWSRVKKYPQLVGDFVWSAWDYLGEACIGDWTYHSYKGLPLLAGQGMIDITGKALASMYYMQIVWGLRKKPFIAVSPLNHADETPTKGAWQFTNAIDSWSWEGYEGVKTTVEVYAAGEAVRLFLNDRLIGCRRLKKFKASFSLV
;
A
#
# COMPACT_ATOMS: atom_id res chain seq x y z
N LYS A 1 9.02 -20.60 -16.17
CA LYS A 1 9.85 -21.78 -15.76
C LYS A 1 9.96 -21.89 -14.24
N VAL A 2 10.31 -20.82 -13.49
CA VAL A 2 10.52 -20.87 -12.02
C VAL A 2 9.22 -21.21 -11.31
N CYS A 3 8.13 -20.48 -11.55
CA CYS A 3 6.84 -20.75 -10.90
C CYS A 3 6.38 -22.19 -11.08
N ARG A 4 6.50 -22.76 -12.30
CA ARG A 4 6.16 -24.16 -12.55
C ARG A 4 7.01 -25.12 -11.72
N LYS A 5 8.33 -24.93 -11.69
CA LYS A 5 9.23 -25.78 -10.89
C LYS A 5 8.90 -25.74 -9.40
N ILE A 6 8.59 -24.55 -8.88
CA ILE A 6 8.23 -24.38 -7.48
C ILE A 6 6.89 -25.07 -7.21
N GLN A 7 5.89 -24.86 -8.06
CA GLN A 7 4.59 -25.50 -7.92
C GLN A 7 4.70 -27.02 -7.96
N ASP A 8 5.35 -27.57 -9.00
CA ASP A 8 5.54 -29.02 -9.15
C ASP A 8 6.26 -29.61 -7.92
N TYR A 9 7.25 -28.88 -7.39
CA TYR A 9 7.99 -29.31 -6.18
C TYR A 9 7.09 -29.29 -4.93
N VAL A 10 6.34 -28.21 -4.72
CA VAL A 10 5.45 -28.10 -3.54
C VAL A 10 4.34 -29.14 -3.60
N HIS A 11 3.71 -29.36 -4.77
CA HIS A 11 2.69 -30.41 -4.95
C HIS A 11 3.27 -31.80 -4.79
N GLY A 12 4.56 -31.99 -5.10
CA GLY A 12 5.27 -33.25 -4.80
C GLY A 12 5.45 -33.52 -3.30
N LEU A 13 5.38 -32.48 -2.48
CA LEU A 13 5.44 -32.60 -1.01
C LEU A 13 4.06 -32.64 -0.37
N ASP A 14 3.11 -31.83 -0.88
CA ASP A 14 1.74 -31.72 -0.40
C ASP A 14 0.82 -31.26 -1.55
N ASP A 15 0.01 -32.16 -2.05
CA ASP A 15 -0.96 -31.90 -3.12
C ASP A 15 -2.34 -31.47 -2.60
N THR A 16 -2.52 -31.38 -1.28
CA THR A 16 -3.80 -31.04 -0.65
C THR A 16 -4.05 -29.54 -0.51
N ARG A 17 -3.03 -28.71 -0.73
CA ARG A 17 -3.11 -27.24 -0.60
C ARG A 17 -2.76 -26.52 -1.89
N PRO A 18 -3.54 -25.46 -2.24
CA PRO A 18 -3.24 -24.67 -3.43
C PRO A 18 -1.94 -23.87 -3.23
N VAL A 19 -1.18 -23.75 -4.32
CA VAL A 19 0.07 -22.98 -4.37
C VAL A 19 -0.18 -21.61 -4.96
N THR A 20 0.34 -20.57 -4.30
CA THR A 20 0.33 -19.20 -4.80
C THR A 20 1.72 -18.58 -4.76
N ALA A 21 1.94 -17.57 -5.58
CA ALA A 21 3.11 -16.69 -5.53
C ALA A 21 2.71 -15.26 -5.83
N GLY A 22 3.29 -14.30 -5.12
CA GLY A 22 3.09 -12.87 -5.35
C GLY A 22 3.80 -12.41 -6.62
N ILE A 23 3.02 -11.94 -7.60
CA ILE A 23 3.53 -11.45 -8.87
C ILE A 23 3.45 -9.93 -8.90
N ASN A 24 4.60 -9.26 -8.85
CA ASN A 24 4.65 -7.83 -9.07
C ASN A 24 4.43 -7.54 -10.56
N VAL A 25 3.18 -7.27 -10.92
CA VAL A 25 2.75 -7.12 -12.31
C VAL A 25 3.48 -5.99 -13.02
N LEU A 26 3.70 -4.87 -12.34
CA LEU A 26 4.35 -3.71 -12.95
C LEU A 26 5.82 -3.99 -13.27
N LEU A 27 6.56 -4.61 -12.35
CA LEU A 27 7.96 -4.98 -12.62
C LEU A 27 8.06 -5.99 -13.75
N ASN A 28 7.12 -6.93 -13.83
CA ASN A 28 7.05 -7.88 -14.95
C ASN A 28 6.71 -7.20 -16.28
N VAL A 29 5.84 -6.18 -16.28
CA VAL A 29 5.57 -5.37 -17.48
C VAL A 29 6.82 -4.64 -17.92
N TYR A 30 7.56 -4.01 -17.02
CA TYR A 30 8.83 -3.36 -17.35
C TYR A 30 9.86 -4.34 -17.88
N ALA A 31 10.02 -5.49 -17.24
CA ALA A 31 10.93 -6.54 -17.73
C ALA A 31 10.54 -7.02 -19.14
N HIS A 32 9.23 -7.19 -19.39
CA HIS A 32 8.71 -7.57 -20.71
C HIS A 32 8.98 -6.50 -21.79
N MET A 33 8.98 -5.23 -21.42
CA MET A 33 9.33 -4.10 -22.29
C MET A 33 10.84 -3.87 -22.42
N GLY A 34 11.67 -4.69 -21.77
CA GLY A 34 13.12 -4.51 -21.75
C GLY A 34 13.59 -3.34 -20.87
N ILE A 35 12.73 -2.81 -20.03
CA ILE A 35 12.99 -1.71 -19.10
C ILE A 35 13.16 -2.30 -17.68
N GLY A 36 14.25 -1.99 -16.99
CA GLY A 36 14.42 -2.33 -15.58
C GLY A 36 15.73 -3.01 -15.24
N VAL A 37 15.90 -3.25 -13.92
CA VAL A 37 17.11 -3.75 -13.30
C VAL A 37 17.30 -5.26 -13.52
N TYR A 38 16.21 -5.98 -13.76
CA TYR A 38 16.20 -7.44 -13.93
C TYR A 38 16.35 -7.81 -15.40
N ARG A 39 17.56 -7.65 -15.92
CA ARG A 39 17.94 -8.30 -17.18
C ARG A 39 18.41 -9.71 -16.84
N ASP A 40 17.83 -10.70 -17.47
CA ASP A 40 18.21 -12.13 -17.40
C ASP A 40 19.60 -12.42 -17.99
N LYS A 41 20.51 -11.44 -17.95
CA LYS A 41 21.86 -11.50 -18.47
C LYS A 41 22.89 -11.38 -17.35
N GLY A 42 23.09 -12.49 -16.65
CA GLY A 42 24.17 -12.63 -15.68
C GLY A 42 23.82 -12.10 -14.27
N GLU A 43 24.59 -12.58 -13.30
CA GLU A 43 24.49 -12.10 -11.92
C GLU A 43 24.74 -10.60 -11.84
N TYR A 44 23.80 -9.86 -11.23
CA TYR A 44 24.00 -8.44 -10.95
C TYR A 44 25.14 -8.28 -9.94
N GLN A 45 26.27 -7.83 -10.44
CA GLN A 45 27.38 -7.37 -9.61
C GLN A 45 27.18 -5.87 -9.36
N PRO A 46 26.80 -5.41 -8.14
CA PRO A 46 26.68 -4.00 -7.85
C PRO A 46 28.03 -3.32 -8.04
N LYS A 47 28.11 -2.35 -8.94
CA LYS A 47 29.34 -1.56 -9.11
C LYS A 47 29.67 -0.86 -7.79
N PRO A 48 30.90 -0.97 -7.29
CA PRO A 48 31.34 -0.25 -6.10
C PRO A 48 31.02 1.24 -6.24
N LEU A 49 30.52 1.84 -5.16
CA LEU A 49 30.31 3.28 -5.14
C LEU A 49 31.67 3.99 -5.18
N PRO A 50 31.80 5.12 -5.90
CA PRO A 50 32.96 5.97 -5.79
C PRO A 50 33.23 6.38 -4.32
N PRO A 51 34.49 6.51 -3.90
CA PRO A 51 34.80 6.95 -2.55
C PRO A 51 34.06 8.23 -2.17
N GLY A 52 33.48 8.27 -0.98
CA GLY A 52 32.75 9.43 -0.45
C GLY A 52 31.29 9.56 -0.92
N LYS A 53 30.74 8.61 -1.69
CA LYS A 53 29.32 8.59 -2.06
C LYS A 53 28.56 7.49 -1.31
N SER A 54 27.42 7.87 -0.72
CA SER A 54 26.48 6.95 -0.10
C SER A 54 25.45 6.43 -1.12
N TYR A 55 24.86 5.25 -0.87
CA TYR A 55 23.69 4.77 -1.62
C TYR A 55 22.50 5.72 -1.50
N HIS A 56 22.45 6.53 -0.44
CA HIS A 56 21.41 7.55 -0.25
C HIS A 56 21.54 8.75 -1.22
N ASP A 57 22.73 8.99 -1.80
CA ASP A 57 22.97 10.10 -2.73
C ASP A 57 22.54 9.78 -4.17
N LYS A 58 22.16 8.57 -4.46
CA LYS A 58 21.69 8.17 -5.80
C LYS A 58 20.18 8.33 -5.92
N LYS A 59 19.76 9.00 -7.01
CA LYS A 59 18.38 9.05 -7.50
C LYS A 59 17.79 7.66 -7.89
N SER A 60 18.32 6.58 -7.32
CA SER A 60 17.96 5.19 -7.64
C SER A 60 17.66 4.35 -6.40
N GLY A 61 17.52 4.96 -5.23
CA GLY A 61 17.16 4.28 -3.97
C GLY A 61 15.66 4.11 -3.81
N SER A 62 15.25 3.39 -2.76
CA SER A 62 13.84 3.15 -2.40
C SER A 62 13.02 4.44 -2.33
N ALA A 63 13.58 5.53 -1.81
CA ALA A 63 12.94 6.84 -1.77
C ALA A 63 12.61 7.40 -3.18
N PHE A 64 13.49 7.18 -4.16
CA PHE A 64 13.21 7.56 -5.55
C PHE A 64 12.07 6.74 -6.14
N PHE A 65 12.07 5.42 -5.92
CA PHE A 65 10.98 4.55 -6.36
C PHE A 65 9.66 4.91 -5.70
N ASN A 66 9.66 5.27 -4.41
CA ASN A 66 8.48 5.71 -3.68
C ASN A 66 7.91 7.01 -4.24
N ALA A 67 8.76 8.02 -4.47
CA ALA A 67 8.35 9.29 -5.06
C ALA A 67 7.83 9.09 -6.51
N MET A 68 8.45 8.19 -7.26
CA MET A 68 8.03 7.84 -8.61
C MET A 68 6.71 7.07 -8.60
N ALA A 69 6.55 6.11 -7.69
CA ALA A 69 5.31 5.35 -7.52
C ALA A 69 4.11 6.26 -7.21
N GLN A 70 4.30 7.26 -6.36
CA GLN A 70 3.25 8.26 -6.07
C GLN A 70 2.86 9.09 -7.28
N LYS A 71 3.85 9.58 -8.04
CA LYS A 71 3.60 10.42 -9.21
C LYS A 71 3.03 9.64 -10.39
N LEU A 72 3.46 8.40 -10.57
CA LEU A 72 3.10 7.54 -11.69
C LEU A 72 1.99 6.53 -11.34
N GLY A 73 1.47 6.54 -10.12
CA GLY A 73 0.46 5.58 -9.67
C GLY A 73 -0.70 5.38 -10.66
N PRO A 74 -1.34 6.44 -11.19
CA PRO A 74 -2.39 6.29 -12.19
C PRO A 74 -1.90 5.65 -13.50
N LEU A 75 -0.69 6.00 -13.96
CA LEU A 75 -0.09 5.40 -15.14
C LEU A 75 0.29 3.95 -14.89
N MET A 76 0.82 3.65 -13.72
CA MET A 76 1.17 2.29 -13.29
C MET A 76 -0.08 1.40 -13.23
N PHE A 77 -1.18 1.93 -12.70
CA PHE A 77 -2.48 1.26 -12.70
C PHE A 77 -2.94 0.95 -14.14
N PHE A 78 -2.76 1.90 -15.05
CA PHE A 78 -3.13 1.72 -16.46
C PHE A 78 -2.20 0.72 -17.18
N MET A 79 -0.89 0.76 -16.91
CA MET A 79 0.09 -0.15 -17.53
C MET A 79 -0.06 -1.60 -17.08
N SER A 80 -0.42 -1.84 -15.83
CA SER A 80 -0.71 -3.19 -15.33
C SER A 80 -2.01 -3.76 -15.88
N LYS A 81 -2.89 -2.88 -16.38
CA LYS A 81 -4.13 -3.21 -17.06
C LYS A 81 -3.87 -3.53 -18.53
N GLY A 82 -4.73 -4.38 -19.10
CA GLY A 82 -4.72 -4.66 -20.54
C GLY A 82 -3.64 -5.66 -20.99
N ARG A 83 -3.35 -5.62 -22.29
CA ARG A 83 -2.58 -6.67 -22.98
C ARG A 83 -1.14 -6.85 -22.49
N HIS A 84 -0.49 -5.78 -22.06
CA HIS A 84 0.89 -5.87 -21.54
C HIS A 84 0.94 -6.52 -20.16
N GLY A 85 0.05 -6.11 -19.24
CA GLY A 85 -0.09 -6.75 -17.95
C GLY A 85 -0.49 -8.22 -18.07
N ASP A 86 -1.36 -8.53 -19.02
CA ASP A 86 -1.78 -9.88 -19.30
C ASP A 86 -0.62 -10.78 -19.72
N LYS A 87 0.14 -10.35 -20.73
CA LYS A 87 1.34 -11.08 -21.20
C LYS A 87 2.41 -11.21 -20.11
N ALA A 88 2.55 -10.23 -19.25
CA ALA A 88 3.50 -10.25 -18.15
C ALA A 88 3.10 -11.24 -17.04
N CYS A 89 1.77 -11.41 -16.80
CA CYS A 89 1.24 -12.33 -15.78
C CYS A 89 1.04 -13.75 -16.27
N ALA A 90 0.76 -13.97 -17.57
CA ALA A 90 0.41 -15.27 -18.11
C ALA A 90 1.40 -16.39 -17.75
N PRO A 91 2.74 -16.19 -17.81
CA PRO A 91 3.69 -17.25 -17.48
C PRO A 91 3.59 -17.78 -16.04
N ALA A 92 3.07 -16.97 -15.13
CA ALA A 92 2.82 -17.36 -13.74
C ALA A 92 1.36 -17.78 -13.54
N GLY A 93 0.42 -16.99 -14.07
CA GLY A 93 -1.01 -17.22 -13.91
C GLY A 93 -1.51 -18.53 -14.55
N ASP A 94 -0.81 -19.02 -15.57
CA ASP A 94 -1.16 -20.26 -16.27
C ASP A 94 -0.61 -21.52 -15.58
N VAL A 95 0.13 -21.37 -14.50
CA VAL A 95 0.74 -22.51 -13.79
C VAL A 95 0.44 -22.55 -12.31
N LEU A 96 0.11 -21.43 -11.68
CA LEU A 96 -0.21 -21.37 -10.25
C LEU A 96 -1.69 -21.72 -10.03
N ASP A 97 -2.00 -22.40 -8.94
CA ASP A 97 -3.39 -22.68 -8.55
C ASP A 97 -4.13 -21.39 -8.23
N ILE A 98 -3.45 -20.46 -7.55
CA ILE A 98 -3.94 -19.12 -7.26
C ILE A 98 -2.89 -18.10 -7.67
N ILE A 99 -3.22 -17.20 -8.59
CA ILE A 99 -2.30 -16.11 -8.93
C ILE A 99 -2.32 -15.03 -7.84
N GLY A 100 -1.17 -14.74 -7.23
CA GLY A 100 -0.99 -13.62 -6.33
C GLY A 100 -0.65 -12.34 -7.12
N LEU A 101 -1.43 -11.28 -6.92
CA LEU A 101 -1.27 -10.02 -7.64
C LEU A 101 -0.77 -8.93 -6.70
N ASN A 102 0.53 -8.55 -6.83
CA ASN A 102 1.11 -7.44 -6.07
C ASN A 102 0.86 -6.11 -6.77
N TYR A 103 0.18 -5.18 -6.07
CA TYR A 103 -0.10 -3.81 -6.53
C TYR A 103 -0.79 -3.72 -7.89
N ALA A 104 -1.63 -4.68 -8.21
CA ALA A 104 -2.26 -4.81 -9.51
C ALA A 104 -3.79 -4.95 -9.42
N SER A 105 -4.42 -4.21 -8.54
CA SER A 105 -5.89 -4.18 -8.34
C SER A 105 -6.67 -3.90 -9.63
N SER A 106 -6.06 -3.21 -10.60
CA SER A 106 -6.61 -2.97 -11.93
C SER A 106 -6.97 -4.24 -12.69
N ARG A 107 -6.31 -5.36 -12.36
CA ARG A 107 -6.52 -6.65 -13.03
C ARG A 107 -7.76 -7.40 -12.53
N TYR A 108 -8.26 -7.10 -11.34
CA TYR A 108 -9.36 -7.85 -10.75
C TYR A 108 -10.60 -7.90 -11.65
N ASP A 109 -11.03 -6.74 -12.17
CA ASP A 109 -12.20 -6.69 -13.07
C ASP A 109 -11.92 -7.29 -14.45
N GLU A 110 -10.68 -7.24 -14.94
CA GLU A 110 -10.30 -7.78 -16.25
C GLU A 110 -10.12 -9.30 -16.19
N ASP A 111 -9.32 -9.76 -15.24
CA ASP A 111 -9.01 -11.18 -15.11
C ASP A 111 -10.24 -11.99 -14.73
N ALA A 112 -11.12 -11.44 -13.86
CA ALA A 112 -12.38 -12.08 -13.52
C ALA A 112 -13.30 -12.31 -14.73
N LYS A 113 -13.23 -11.45 -15.75
CA LYS A 113 -14.02 -11.59 -16.97
C LYS A 113 -13.33 -12.46 -18.01
N LYS A 114 -12.01 -12.29 -18.16
CA LYS A 114 -11.23 -12.94 -19.21
C LYS A 114 -10.87 -14.38 -18.86
N TYR A 115 -10.68 -14.65 -17.58
CA TYR A 115 -10.28 -15.95 -17.04
C TYR A 115 -11.21 -16.36 -15.88
N PRO A 116 -12.47 -16.70 -16.16
CA PRO A 116 -13.47 -16.95 -15.12
C PRO A 116 -13.08 -18.09 -14.15
N GLU A 117 -12.30 -19.06 -14.63
CA GLU A 117 -11.83 -20.20 -13.82
C GLU A 117 -10.53 -19.91 -13.03
N ARG A 118 -9.90 -18.75 -13.28
CA ARG A 118 -8.63 -18.41 -12.64
C ARG A 118 -8.87 -17.87 -11.24
N MET A 119 -8.36 -18.58 -10.24
CA MET A 119 -8.35 -18.10 -8.88
C MET A 119 -7.30 -17.02 -8.70
N MET A 120 -7.64 -15.96 -7.97
CA MET A 120 -6.80 -14.79 -7.74
C MET A 120 -6.77 -14.41 -6.26
N VAL A 121 -5.68 -13.77 -5.84
CA VAL A 121 -5.57 -13.10 -4.55
C VAL A 121 -4.78 -11.81 -4.70
N GLY A 122 -5.20 -10.74 -4.04
CA GLY A 122 -4.36 -9.56 -3.82
C GLY A 122 -3.30 -9.91 -2.81
N SER A 123 -2.14 -10.35 -3.26
CA SER A 123 -1.09 -10.87 -2.38
C SER A 123 -0.28 -9.77 -1.70
N GLU A 124 -0.33 -8.55 -2.26
CA GLU A 124 0.30 -7.37 -1.68
C GLU A 124 -0.36 -6.12 -2.25
N THR A 125 -1.05 -5.37 -1.39
CA THR A 125 -1.85 -4.21 -1.81
C THR A 125 -1.66 -3.03 -0.86
N MET A 126 -2.10 -1.84 -1.27
CA MET A 126 -1.98 -0.62 -0.48
C MET A 126 -3.26 -0.36 0.34
N VAL A 127 -3.11 0.21 1.53
CA VAL A 127 -4.24 0.66 2.37
C VAL A 127 -5.17 1.62 1.62
N ALA A 128 -4.64 2.47 0.76
CA ALA A 128 -5.43 3.42 -0.03
C ALA A 128 -6.40 2.74 -1.02
N ASP A 129 -6.11 1.51 -1.43
CA ASP A 129 -6.90 0.74 -2.38
C ASP A 129 -7.95 -0.16 -1.71
N LEU A 130 -7.94 -0.29 -0.38
CA LEU A 130 -8.85 -1.14 0.38
C LEU A 130 -10.33 -1.04 -0.02
N PRO A 131 -10.94 0.15 -0.19
CA PRO A 131 -12.35 0.23 -0.56
C PRO A 131 -12.65 -0.40 -1.92
N TYR A 132 -11.75 -0.19 -2.88
CA TYR A 132 -11.87 -0.77 -4.20
C TYR A 132 -11.67 -2.29 -4.14
N ASN A 133 -10.56 -2.74 -3.55
CA ASN A 133 -10.19 -4.15 -3.47
C ASN A 133 -11.26 -4.96 -2.75
N TRP A 134 -11.69 -4.51 -1.58
CA TRP A 134 -12.73 -5.19 -0.81
C TRP A 134 -14.06 -5.29 -1.55
N SER A 135 -14.42 -4.24 -2.32
CA SER A 135 -15.61 -4.30 -3.18
C SER A 135 -15.50 -5.38 -4.26
N ARG A 136 -14.29 -5.67 -4.76
CA ARG A 136 -14.02 -6.70 -5.76
C ARG A 136 -13.97 -8.09 -5.16
N VAL A 137 -13.38 -8.26 -3.97
CA VAL A 137 -13.42 -9.51 -3.21
C VAL A 137 -14.88 -9.94 -2.96
N LYS A 138 -15.75 -9.00 -2.58
CA LYS A 138 -17.18 -9.30 -2.40
C LYS A 138 -17.94 -9.58 -3.70
N LYS A 139 -17.44 -9.12 -4.82
CA LYS A 139 -18.10 -9.23 -6.13
C LYS A 139 -17.73 -10.49 -6.89
N TYR A 140 -16.47 -10.88 -6.83
CA TYR A 140 -15.91 -11.95 -7.64
C TYR A 140 -15.52 -13.16 -6.78
N PRO A 141 -16.22 -14.30 -6.89
CA PRO A 141 -15.92 -15.49 -6.07
C PRO A 141 -14.52 -16.05 -6.33
N GLN A 142 -13.95 -15.85 -7.53
CA GLN A 142 -12.59 -16.26 -7.86
C GLN A 142 -11.50 -15.35 -7.27
N LEU A 143 -11.83 -14.18 -6.72
CA LEU A 143 -10.91 -13.34 -5.96
C LEU A 143 -11.05 -13.67 -4.47
N VAL A 144 -10.19 -14.56 -3.99
CA VAL A 144 -10.34 -15.20 -2.68
C VAL A 144 -9.96 -14.30 -1.50
N GLY A 145 -9.28 -13.18 -1.73
CA GLY A 145 -8.90 -12.25 -0.68
C GLY A 145 -7.99 -11.13 -1.13
N ASP A 146 -7.63 -10.28 -0.16
CA ASP A 146 -6.77 -9.11 -0.36
C ASP A 146 -5.86 -8.95 0.87
N PHE A 147 -4.55 -9.06 0.67
CA PHE A 147 -3.53 -8.91 1.71
C PHE A 147 -2.84 -7.55 1.59
N VAL A 148 -3.03 -6.74 2.60
CA VAL A 148 -2.47 -5.38 2.62
C VAL A 148 -1.03 -5.40 3.10
N TRP A 149 -0.15 -4.68 2.41
CA TRP A 149 1.21 -4.43 2.86
C TRP A 149 1.28 -3.10 3.63
N SER A 150 1.58 -3.12 4.94
CA SER A 150 1.72 -4.33 5.74
C SER A 150 0.86 -4.23 7.00
N ALA A 151 0.49 -5.38 7.55
CA ALA A 151 -0.28 -5.40 8.79
C ALA A 151 0.55 -4.91 9.97
N TRP A 152 1.75 -5.44 10.15
CA TRP A 152 2.66 -5.10 11.25
C TRP A 152 3.88 -4.37 10.73
N ASP A 153 4.28 -3.29 11.40
CA ASP A 153 5.53 -2.61 11.07
C ASP A 153 6.74 -3.42 11.52
N TYR A 154 7.90 -3.15 10.92
CA TYR A 154 9.09 -3.95 11.14
C TYR A 154 10.36 -3.09 11.08
N LEU A 155 11.45 -3.65 11.63
CA LEU A 155 12.79 -3.07 11.56
C LEU A 155 13.43 -3.38 10.21
N GLY A 156 14.18 -2.43 9.71
CA GLY A 156 14.83 -2.51 8.39
C GLY A 156 14.03 -1.79 7.32
N GLU A 157 14.57 -1.73 6.10
CA GLU A 157 14.02 -0.98 4.98
C GLU A 157 13.59 0.46 5.37
N ALA A 158 14.41 1.11 6.17
CA ALA A 158 14.12 2.33 6.90
C ALA A 158 13.45 3.40 6.03
N CYS A 159 12.31 3.89 6.46
CA CYS A 159 11.47 4.88 5.79
C CYS A 159 10.97 4.50 4.39
N ILE A 160 10.96 3.22 4.02
CA ILE A 160 10.49 2.83 2.67
C ILE A 160 9.04 3.24 2.45
N GLY A 161 8.21 3.20 3.49
CA GLY A 161 6.79 3.53 3.43
C GLY A 161 6.40 4.83 4.12
N ASP A 162 7.29 5.39 4.93
CA ASP A 162 6.99 6.45 5.88
C ASP A 162 6.84 7.83 5.24
N TRP A 163 6.16 8.72 5.95
CA TRP A 163 6.14 10.15 5.67
C TRP A 163 7.29 10.81 6.42
N THR A 164 8.25 11.36 5.68
CA THR A 164 9.48 11.95 6.24
C THR A 164 9.42 13.47 6.26
N TYR A 165 9.99 14.07 7.30
CA TYR A 165 10.08 15.52 7.51
C TYR A 165 11.53 15.96 7.49
N HIS A 166 11.80 17.20 7.04
CA HIS A 166 13.16 17.76 7.00
C HIS A 166 13.77 17.94 8.40
N SER A 167 12.93 18.22 9.39
CA SER A 167 13.37 18.39 10.78
C SER A 167 13.78 17.08 11.46
N TYR A 168 13.43 15.93 10.87
CA TYR A 168 13.76 14.62 11.44
C TYR A 168 15.27 14.35 11.30
N LYS A 169 15.95 14.35 12.45
CA LYS A 169 17.41 14.14 12.53
C LYS A 169 17.81 12.75 13.04
N GLY A 170 16.85 11.90 13.34
CA GLY A 170 17.08 10.53 13.78
C GLY A 170 17.48 9.60 12.63
N LEU A 171 18.09 8.46 12.98
CA LEU A 171 18.22 7.35 12.05
C LEU A 171 16.89 6.60 12.03
N PRO A 172 16.17 6.57 10.91
CA PRO A 172 14.95 5.79 10.82
C PRO A 172 15.30 4.31 10.89
N LEU A 173 14.62 3.58 11.76
CA LEU A 173 14.82 2.15 11.94
C LEU A 173 13.67 1.32 11.40
N LEU A 174 12.50 1.93 11.28
CA LEU A 174 11.25 1.29 10.88
C LEU A 174 10.97 1.49 9.40
N ALA A 175 10.26 0.55 8.82
CA ALA A 175 9.77 0.66 7.45
C ALA A 175 8.69 1.76 7.31
N GLY A 176 7.87 1.98 8.36
CA GLY A 176 6.88 3.06 8.44
C GLY A 176 5.60 2.83 7.66
N GLN A 177 5.25 1.57 7.38
CA GLN A 177 4.08 1.23 6.58
C GLN A 177 3.08 0.29 7.28
N GLY A 178 3.42 -0.15 8.49
CA GLY A 178 2.54 -1.01 9.28
C GLY A 178 1.21 -0.34 9.63
N MET A 179 0.13 -1.11 9.68
CA MET A 179 -1.14 -0.70 10.28
C MET A 179 -1.13 -0.89 11.80
N ILE A 180 -0.22 -1.71 12.29
CA ILE A 180 0.10 -1.93 13.70
C ILE A 180 1.58 -1.61 13.85
N ASP A 181 1.95 -0.82 14.84
CA ASP A 181 3.34 -0.50 15.12
C ASP A 181 4.10 -1.69 15.74
N ILE A 182 5.42 -1.58 15.86
CA ILE A 182 6.26 -2.67 16.39
C ILE A 182 5.96 -3.02 17.85
N THR A 183 5.24 -2.18 18.57
CA THR A 183 4.83 -2.42 19.97
C THR A 183 3.46 -3.08 20.07
N GLY A 184 2.74 -3.25 18.95
CA GLY A 184 1.41 -3.83 18.88
C GLY A 184 0.29 -2.80 18.95
N LYS A 185 0.58 -1.50 18.93
CA LYS A 185 -0.45 -0.45 18.90
C LYS A 185 -1.05 -0.34 17.50
N ALA A 186 -2.39 -0.41 17.43
CA ALA A 186 -3.12 -0.15 16.19
C ALA A 186 -3.00 1.33 15.79
N LEU A 187 -2.64 1.58 14.54
CA LEU A 187 -2.56 2.91 13.94
C LEU A 187 -3.86 3.29 13.23
N ALA A 188 -3.98 4.55 12.82
CA ALA A 188 -5.19 5.06 12.14
C ALA A 188 -5.58 4.24 10.90
N SER A 189 -4.61 3.74 10.15
CA SER A 189 -4.79 2.86 8.99
C SER A 189 -5.47 1.53 9.34
N MET A 190 -5.18 0.96 10.53
CA MET A 190 -5.86 -0.26 11.00
C MET A 190 -7.35 -0.02 11.25
N TYR A 191 -7.69 1.08 11.89
CA TYR A 191 -9.10 1.44 12.13
C TYR A 191 -9.83 1.75 10.81
N TYR A 192 -9.15 2.36 9.85
CA TYR A 192 -9.69 2.55 8.51
C TYR A 192 -10.01 1.23 7.83
N MET A 193 -9.08 0.26 7.86
CA MET A 193 -9.29 -1.08 7.32
C MET A 193 -10.50 -1.76 7.98
N GLN A 194 -10.58 -1.75 9.31
CA GLN A 194 -11.71 -2.34 10.04
C GLN A 194 -13.06 -1.75 9.61
N ILE A 195 -13.11 -0.44 9.35
CA ILE A 195 -14.33 0.25 8.87
C ILE A 195 -14.67 -0.17 7.43
N VAL A 196 -13.68 -0.19 6.54
CA VAL A 196 -13.88 -0.62 5.14
C VAL A 196 -14.38 -2.06 5.06
N TRP A 197 -13.86 -2.94 5.90
CA TRP A 197 -14.27 -4.35 5.94
C TRP A 197 -15.57 -4.59 6.72
N GLY A 198 -16.11 -3.55 7.39
CA GLY A 198 -17.34 -3.64 8.17
C GLY A 198 -17.16 -4.27 9.56
N LEU A 199 -15.93 -4.47 10.01
CA LEU A 199 -15.61 -4.99 11.35
C LEU A 199 -15.82 -3.96 12.45
N ARG A 200 -15.74 -2.68 12.12
CA ARG A 200 -15.95 -1.56 13.04
C ARG A 200 -17.09 -0.67 12.55
N LYS A 201 -18.11 -0.51 13.39
CA LYS A 201 -19.27 0.37 13.12
C LYS A 201 -19.08 1.79 13.64
N LYS A 202 -18.33 1.96 14.72
CA LYS A 202 -18.08 3.28 15.32
C LYS A 202 -17.06 4.06 14.45
N PRO A 203 -17.29 5.33 14.17
CA PRO A 203 -16.31 6.20 13.54
C PRO A 203 -14.97 6.20 14.29
N PHE A 204 -13.91 6.52 13.58
CA PHE A 204 -12.59 6.76 14.15
C PHE A 204 -12.10 8.15 13.75
N ILE A 205 -11.52 8.87 14.70
CA ILE A 205 -10.99 10.23 14.48
C ILE A 205 -9.48 10.16 14.69
N ALA A 206 -8.74 10.75 13.76
CA ALA A 206 -7.30 10.92 13.84
C ALA A 206 -6.91 12.36 13.51
N VAL A 207 -5.81 12.83 14.07
CA VAL A 207 -5.32 14.21 13.92
C VAL A 207 -3.92 14.17 13.35
N SER A 208 -3.65 15.00 12.33
CA SER A 208 -2.30 15.16 11.81
C SER A 208 -1.40 15.76 12.89
N PRO A 209 -0.17 15.21 13.10
CA PRO A 209 0.75 15.71 14.11
C PRO A 209 1.05 17.19 13.93
N LEU A 210 0.93 17.97 15.02
CA LEU A 210 1.14 19.42 15.02
C LEU A 210 2.61 19.81 15.15
N ASN A 211 3.45 18.95 15.70
CA ASN A 211 4.90 19.18 15.82
C ASN A 211 5.64 19.30 14.47
N HIS A 212 4.93 19.09 13.36
CA HIS A 212 5.42 19.26 11.99
C HIS A 212 4.45 20.10 11.14
N ALA A 213 3.64 20.96 11.79
CA ALA A 213 2.59 21.72 11.09
C ALA A 213 3.15 22.77 10.10
N ASP A 214 4.38 23.22 10.30
CA ASP A 214 5.14 24.14 9.44
C ASP A 214 5.89 23.46 8.29
N GLU A 215 5.87 22.10 8.25
CA GLU A 215 6.57 21.33 7.25
C GLU A 215 5.62 20.62 6.28
N THR A 216 6.08 20.47 5.05
CA THR A 216 5.41 19.60 4.07
C THR A 216 6.16 18.27 4.03
N PRO A 217 5.54 17.15 4.43
CA PRO A 217 6.21 15.87 4.43
C PRO A 217 6.44 15.34 3.01
N THR A 218 7.57 14.66 2.83
CA THR A 218 7.72 13.74 1.70
C THR A 218 6.97 12.46 2.04
N LYS A 219 5.90 12.17 1.28
CA LYS A 219 5.00 11.05 1.57
C LYS A 219 5.55 9.75 0.99
N GLY A 220 5.64 8.72 1.81
CA GLY A 220 5.84 7.36 1.36
C GLY A 220 4.58 6.81 0.67
N ALA A 221 4.76 5.90 -0.31
CA ALA A 221 3.64 5.37 -1.09
C ALA A 221 2.74 4.44 -0.27
N TRP A 222 3.30 3.74 0.69
CA TRP A 222 2.60 2.70 1.46
C TRP A 222 1.92 3.22 2.72
N GLN A 223 2.44 4.26 3.35
CA GLN A 223 1.78 4.85 4.52
C GLN A 223 0.55 5.64 4.08
N PHE A 224 -0.61 5.20 4.55
CA PHE A 224 -1.90 5.80 4.20
C PHE A 224 -2.09 7.21 4.78
N THR A 225 -1.63 7.40 6.02
CA THR A 225 -1.75 8.65 6.78
C THR A 225 -0.70 8.72 7.87
N ASN A 226 -0.31 9.94 8.25
CA ASN A 226 0.47 10.20 9.45
C ASN A 226 -0.40 10.63 10.64
N ALA A 227 -1.72 10.70 10.47
CA ALA A 227 -2.63 11.11 11.53
C ALA A 227 -2.68 10.05 12.65
N ILE A 228 -2.72 10.54 13.88
CA ILE A 228 -2.71 9.72 15.10
C ILE A 228 -3.97 9.97 15.94
N ASP A 229 -4.23 9.11 16.89
CA ASP A 229 -5.37 9.18 17.83
C ASP A 229 -5.13 10.11 19.02
N SER A 230 -4.26 11.09 18.87
CA SER A 230 -3.97 12.10 19.91
C SER A 230 -4.56 13.45 19.53
N TRP A 231 -5.15 14.11 20.52
CA TRP A 231 -5.74 15.44 20.39
C TRP A 231 -4.97 16.51 21.17
N SER A 232 -4.13 16.11 22.12
CA SER A 232 -3.41 17.02 23.03
C SER A 232 -2.02 17.35 22.49
N TRP A 233 -1.79 18.63 22.20
CA TRP A 233 -0.56 19.16 21.63
C TRP A 233 -0.18 20.45 22.35
N GLU A 234 0.47 20.32 23.51
CA GLU A 234 0.93 21.45 24.32
C GLU A 234 1.88 22.36 23.52
N GLY A 235 1.65 23.67 23.57
CA GLY A 235 2.45 24.68 22.85
C GLY A 235 2.11 24.86 21.39
N TYR A 236 1.04 24.19 20.89
CA TYR A 236 0.54 24.32 19.50
C TYR A 236 -0.87 24.89 19.43
N GLU A 237 -1.31 25.61 20.48
CA GLU A 237 -2.61 26.27 20.52
C GLU A 237 -2.71 27.30 19.40
N GLY A 238 -3.82 27.29 18.68
CA GLY A 238 -4.05 28.16 17.52
C GLY A 238 -3.34 27.72 16.23
N VAL A 239 -2.62 26.61 16.24
CA VAL A 239 -1.99 26.07 15.02
C VAL A 239 -3.00 25.22 14.24
N LYS A 240 -3.04 25.45 12.94
CA LYS A 240 -3.94 24.76 12.03
C LYS A 240 -3.54 23.30 11.84
N THR A 241 -4.51 22.39 11.99
CA THR A 241 -4.30 20.96 11.73
C THR A 241 -5.40 20.35 10.87
N THR A 242 -5.17 19.12 10.42
CA THR A 242 -6.17 18.30 9.72
C THR A 242 -6.69 17.21 10.64
N VAL A 243 -8.00 17.13 10.76
CA VAL A 243 -8.71 16.04 11.43
C VAL A 243 -9.26 15.11 10.35
N GLU A 244 -8.88 13.85 10.42
CA GLU A 244 -9.40 12.79 9.57
C GLU A 244 -10.45 11.99 10.31
N VAL A 245 -11.58 11.76 9.67
CA VAL A 245 -12.66 10.92 10.20
C VAL A 245 -12.87 9.74 9.27
N TYR A 246 -12.78 8.55 9.79
CA TYR A 246 -13.10 7.31 9.08
C TYR A 246 -14.46 6.79 9.57
N ALA A 247 -15.35 6.52 8.64
CA ALA A 247 -16.69 6.02 8.95
C ALA A 247 -17.33 5.32 7.76
N ALA A 248 -18.29 4.44 8.04
CA ALA A 248 -19.24 3.95 7.05
C ALA A 248 -20.45 4.91 6.99
N GLY A 249 -20.99 5.14 5.80
CA GLY A 249 -22.14 6.03 5.58
C GLY A 249 -21.90 7.03 4.46
N GLU A 250 -22.75 8.05 4.36
CA GLU A 250 -22.67 9.06 3.30
C GLU A 250 -21.91 10.32 3.73
N ALA A 251 -22.10 10.73 4.98
CA ALA A 251 -21.52 11.94 5.52
C ALA A 251 -21.26 11.84 7.01
N VAL A 252 -20.38 12.72 7.49
CA VAL A 252 -20.09 12.88 8.92
C VAL A 252 -20.28 14.34 9.33
N ARG A 253 -20.75 14.55 10.56
CA ARG A 253 -20.78 15.84 11.24
C ARG A 253 -19.74 15.81 12.36
N LEU A 254 -18.83 16.79 12.36
CA LEU A 254 -17.80 16.93 13.39
C LEU A 254 -18.23 18.02 14.38
N PHE A 255 -18.17 17.72 15.65
CA PHE A 255 -18.44 18.64 16.76
C PHE A 255 -17.20 18.80 17.62
N LEU A 256 -16.98 19.98 18.14
CA LEU A 256 -15.98 20.28 19.17
C LEU A 256 -16.70 20.99 20.32
N ASN A 257 -16.71 20.40 21.51
CA ASN A 257 -17.42 20.91 22.68
C ASN A 257 -18.88 21.27 22.35
N ASP A 258 -19.60 20.32 21.77
CA ASP A 258 -21.01 20.45 21.32
C ASP A 258 -21.28 21.49 20.21
N ARG A 259 -20.27 22.23 19.76
CA ARG A 259 -20.37 23.14 18.64
C ARG A 259 -20.09 22.40 17.32
N LEU A 260 -21.02 22.52 16.36
CA LEU A 260 -20.83 21.97 15.03
C LEU A 260 -19.68 22.69 14.31
N ILE A 261 -18.63 21.93 13.98
CA ILE A 261 -17.48 22.39 13.19
C ILE A 261 -17.80 22.32 11.70
N GLY A 262 -18.49 21.27 11.28
CA GLY A 262 -18.86 21.11 9.90
C GLY A 262 -19.45 19.76 9.56
N CYS A 263 -19.95 19.68 8.31
CA CYS A 263 -20.45 18.46 7.72
C CYS A 263 -19.64 18.17 6.44
N ARG A 264 -19.26 16.90 6.22
CA ARG A 264 -18.52 16.47 5.03
C ARG A 264 -19.06 15.14 4.53
N ARG A 265 -19.20 15.00 3.22
CA ARG A 265 -19.45 13.71 2.58
C ARG A 265 -18.22 12.81 2.71
N LEU A 266 -18.47 11.55 2.97
CA LEU A 266 -17.41 10.53 2.97
C LEU A 266 -17.01 10.19 1.53
N LYS A 267 -15.71 10.20 1.28
CA LYS A 267 -15.12 9.69 0.04
C LYS A 267 -14.24 8.50 0.41
N LYS A 268 -14.55 7.34 -0.13
CA LYS A 268 -13.83 6.11 0.23
C LYS A 268 -13.71 5.92 1.75
N PHE A 269 -14.82 6.06 2.48
CA PHE A 269 -14.89 5.94 3.95
C PHE A 269 -14.13 6.99 4.76
N LYS A 270 -13.65 8.06 4.14
CA LYS A 270 -12.85 9.11 4.79
C LYS A 270 -13.44 10.49 4.53
N ALA A 271 -13.41 11.34 5.54
CA ALA A 271 -13.60 12.78 5.43
C ALA A 271 -12.48 13.52 6.18
N SER A 272 -12.14 14.73 5.75
CA SER A 272 -11.12 15.55 6.38
C SER A 272 -11.67 16.94 6.69
N PHE A 273 -11.31 17.46 7.86
CA PHE A 273 -11.64 18.79 8.35
C PHE A 273 -10.34 19.53 8.65
N SER A 274 -10.33 20.83 8.38
CA SER A 274 -9.24 21.70 8.80
C SER A 274 -9.69 22.50 10.02
N LEU A 275 -8.97 22.41 11.12
CA LEU A 275 -9.25 23.08 12.38
C LEU A 275 -8.06 23.94 12.81
N VAL A 276 -8.36 24.93 13.66
CA VAL A 276 -7.39 25.79 14.35
C VAL A 276 -7.66 25.65 15.84
#